data_0f41c44e3092f52bb518419144a8bbb9
#
_entry.id   0f41c44e3092f52bb518419144a8bbb9
#
_cell.length_a   1.000
_cell.length_b   1.000
_cell.length_c   1.000
_cell.angle_alpha   90.00
_cell.angle_beta   90.00
_cell.angle_gamma   90.00
#
_symmetry.space_group_name_H-M   'P 1'
#
loop_
_entity.id
_entity.type
_entity.pdbx_description
1 polymer ?
#
loop_
_entity_poly.entity_id
_entity_poly.type
_entity_poly.pdbx_seq_one_letter_code
_entity_poly.pdbx_strand_id
1 'polypeptide(L)'
;MSNKYTALDVANYIIWYVNNKELKPLGSLTPLKLQKILYYVTTSYLKKTENLLINDSFEKWQYGPVATDVYHCFKNHGISHLKATAPKIIEDDESFLGFKKIPFTQSIFDEDQEFKEVANKVIETLINFRAFDLVEMTHDEDAWKKYESLIQKGTKDLKYSKEELLNAKDVCDI
;
A
#
# COMPACT_ATOMS: atom_id res chain seq x y z
N MET A 1 -7.12 -4.69 19.43
CA MET A 1 -7.97 -5.15 18.30
C MET A 1 -7.06 -5.63 17.21
N SER A 2 -7.31 -6.81 16.65
CA SER A 2 -6.54 -7.27 15.50
C SER A 2 -6.85 -6.37 14.31
N ASN A 3 -5.82 -5.93 13.59
CA ASN A 3 -5.97 -5.22 12.35
C ASN A 3 -6.71 -6.13 11.35
N LYS A 4 -7.57 -5.54 10.54
CA LYS A 4 -8.50 -6.32 9.71
C LYS A 4 -7.83 -7.05 8.53
N TYR A 5 -6.78 -6.44 7.95
CA TYR A 5 -6.21 -6.85 6.67
C TYR A 5 -4.69 -6.92 6.70
N THR A 6 -4.11 -7.59 5.71
CA THR A 6 -2.68 -7.49 5.40
C THR A 6 -2.43 -6.39 4.37
N ALA A 7 -1.20 -5.91 4.27
CA ALA A 7 -0.80 -4.96 3.23
C ALA A 7 -1.08 -5.52 1.83
N LEU A 8 -0.90 -6.82 1.63
CA LEU A 8 -1.18 -7.48 0.35
C LEU A 8 -2.68 -7.48 0.01
N ASP A 9 -3.57 -7.64 0.99
CA ASP A 9 -5.02 -7.54 0.76
C ASP A 9 -5.39 -6.17 0.20
N VAL A 10 -4.90 -5.11 0.84
CA VAL A 10 -5.18 -3.72 0.43
C VAL A 10 -4.52 -3.39 -0.91
N ALA A 11 -3.27 -3.83 -1.13
CA ALA A 11 -2.58 -3.67 -2.42
C ALA A 11 -3.34 -4.35 -3.57
N ASN A 12 -3.80 -5.57 -3.35
CA ASN A 12 -4.63 -6.30 -4.32
C ASN A 12 -5.96 -5.59 -4.59
N TYR A 13 -6.59 -5.01 -3.57
CA TYR A 13 -7.80 -4.19 -3.77
C TYR A 13 -7.52 -2.99 -4.68
N ILE A 14 -6.40 -2.29 -4.48
CA ILE A 14 -6.01 -1.16 -5.31
C ILE A 14 -5.85 -1.59 -6.77
N ILE A 15 -5.13 -2.69 -7.03
CA ILE A 15 -4.92 -3.22 -8.39
C ILE A 15 -6.27 -3.60 -9.01
N TRP A 16 -7.09 -4.34 -8.29
CA TRP A 16 -8.41 -4.74 -8.75
C TRP A 16 -9.29 -3.54 -9.06
N TYR A 17 -9.34 -2.55 -8.15
CA TYR A 17 -10.20 -1.37 -8.31
C TYR A 17 -9.82 -0.55 -9.54
N VAL A 18 -8.54 -0.26 -9.72
CA VAL A 18 -8.02 0.51 -10.86
C VAL A 18 -8.38 -0.17 -12.18
N ASN A 19 -8.20 -1.49 -12.27
CA ASN A 19 -8.45 -2.23 -13.52
C ASN A 19 -9.95 -2.50 -13.73
N ASN A 20 -10.70 -2.81 -12.68
CA ASN A 20 -12.14 -3.09 -12.79
C ASN A 20 -12.97 -1.83 -13.11
N LYS A 21 -12.56 -0.68 -12.60
CA LYS A 21 -13.18 0.63 -12.91
C LYS A 21 -12.63 1.26 -14.19
N GLU A 22 -11.69 0.58 -14.85
CA GLU A 22 -11.03 1.10 -16.06
C GLU A 22 -10.45 2.51 -15.86
N LEU A 23 -9.95 2.77 -14.64
CA LEU A 23 -9.29 4.05 -14.35
C LEU A 23 -8.07 4.21 -15.24
N LYS A 24 -7.88 5.40 -15.76
CA LYS A 24 -6.74 5.75 -16.62
C LYS A 24 -5.70 6.49 -15.80
N PRO A 25 -4.70 5.77 -15.24
CA PRO A 25 -3.68 6.42 -14.43
C PRO A 25 -2.83 7.36 -15.26
N LEU A 26 -2.42 8.48 -14.68
CA LEU A 26 -1.34 9.28 -15.24
C LEU A 26 -0.02 8.52 -15.07
N GLY A 27 0.46 7.95 -16.16
CA GLY A 27 1.45 6.88 -16.12
C GLY A 27 0.83 5.54 -15.70
N SER A 28 1.62 4.49 -15.69
CA SER A 28 1.17 3.14 -15.30
C SER A 28 0.99 3.02 -13.79
N LEU A 29 0.10 2.12 -13.35
CA LEU A 29 0.09 1.64 -11.97
C LEU A 29 1.29 0.72 -11.76
N THR A 30 2.46 1.29 -11.58
CA THR A 30 3.70 0.56 -11.34
C THR A 30 3.78 0.06 -9.89
N PRO A 31 4.66 -0.91 -9.56
CA PRO A 31 4.92 -1.30 -8.18
C PRO A 31 5.27 -0.12 -7.26
N LEU A 32 6.03 0.87 -7.75
CA LEU A 32 6.36 2.07 -6.99
C LEU A 32 5.12 2.91 -6.67
N LYS A 33 4.28 3.15 -7.67
CA LYS A 33 3.02 3.90 -7.50
C LYS A 33 2.05 3.18 -6.57
N LEU A 34 1.95 1.86 -6.70
CA LEU A 34 1.14 1.03 -5.82
C LEU A 34 1.53 1.23 -4.34
N GLN A 35 2.83 1.22 -4.02
CA GLN A 35 3.32 1.42 -2.65
C GLN A 35 2.89 2.78 -2.07
N LYS A 36 2.91 3.83 -2.87
CA LYS A 36 2.52 5.18 -2.43
C LYS A 36 1.00 5.30 -2.22
N ILE A 37 0.21 4.72 -3.12
CA ILE A 37 -1.25 4.69 -2.95
C ILE A 37 -1.61 3.84 -1.72
N LEU A 38 -0.99 2.67 -1.53
CA LEU A 38 -1.18 1.81 -0.36
C LEU A 38 -0.89 2.57 0.94
N TYR A 39 0.21 3.32 0.98
CA TYR A 39 0.58 4.13 2.14
C TYR A 39 -0.50 5.16 2.46
N TYR A 40 -0.97 5.92 1.48
CA TYR A 40 -1.98 6.95 1.70
C TYR A 40 -3.38 6.40 1.97
N VAL A 41 -3.76 5.25 1.42
CA VAL A 41 -4.99 4.54 1.83
C VAL A 41 -4.91 4.17 3.31
N THR A 42 -3.78 3.63 3.75
CA THR A 42 -3.57 3.21 5.14
C THR A 42 -3.58 4.39 6.10
N THR A 43 -2.88 5.47 5.78
CA THR A 43 -2.81 6.66 6.64
C THR A 43 -4.13 7.42 6.69
N SER A 44 -4.84 7.53 5.57
CA SER A 44 -6.16 8.15 5.51
C SER A 44 -7.20 7.37 6.30
N TYR A 45 -7.18 6.04 6.20
CA TYR A 45 -8.04 5.19 7.02
C TYR A 45 -7.75 5.35 8.51
N LEU A 46 -6.46 5.35 8.89
CA LEU A 46 -6.05 5.55 10.28
C LEU A 46 -6.51 6.90 10.84
N LYS A 47 -6.40 7.97 10.07
CA LYS A 47 -6.87 9.31 10.49
C LYS A 47 -8.37 9.38 10.67
N LYS A 48 -9.14 8.73 9.80
CA LYS A 48 -10.61 8.72 9.87
C LYS A 48 -11.13 7.89 11.02
N THR A 49 -10.51 6.71 11.27
CA THR A 49 -11.07 5.69 12.17
C THR A 49 -10.33 5.55 13.49
N GLU A 50 -9.13 6.14 13.61
CA GLU A 50 -8.17 5.95 14.69
C GLU A 50 -7.65 4.50 14.83
N ASN A 51 -8.02 3.62 13.90
CA ASN A 51 -7.62 2.22 13.86
C ASN A 51 -6.61 1.94 12.73
N LEU A 52 -5.64 1.06 13.01
CA LEU A 52 -4.75 0.57 11.98
C LEU A 52 -5.50 -0.34 11.01
N LEU A 53 -5.36 -0.09 9.70
CA LEU A 53 -5.99 -0.87 8.65
C LEU A 53 -5.30 -2.22 8.44
N ILE A 54 -3.97 -2.23 8.50
CA ILE A 54 -3.14 -3.40 8.19
C ILE A 54 -2.26 -3.81 9.36
N ASN A 55 -1.88 -5.09 9.39
CA ASN A 55 -0.97 -5.64 10.40
C ASN A 55 0.51 -5.34 10.09
N ASP A 56 0.80 -5.09 8.82
CA ASP A 56 2.16 -4.87 8.33
C ASP A 56 2.67 -3.47 8.72
N SER A 57 3.98 -3.35 8.82
CA SER A 57 4.65 -2.05 9.00
C SER A 57 5.16 -1.54 7.66
N PHE A 58 5.12 -0.22 7.47
CA PHE A 58 5.87 0.42 6.40
C PHE A 58 7.31 0.66 6.84
N GLU A 59 8.24 0.45 5.93
CA GLU A 59 9.65 0.80 6.08
C GLU A 59 10.00 2.06 5.29
N LYS A 60 10.96 2.83 5.81
CA LYS A 60 11.47 4.05 5.18
C LYS A 60 12.58 3.71 4.19
N TRP A 61 12.24 3.64 2.91
CA TRP A 61 13.19 3.35 1.84
C TRP A 61 13.56 4.61 1.05
N GLN A 62 14.54 4.49 0.16
CA GLN A 62 15.02 5.61 -0.67
C GLN A 62 13.89 6.34 -1.42
N TYR A 63 12.92 5.61 -1.92
CA TYR A 63 11.76 6.18 -2.63
C TYR A 63 10.49 6.24 -1.76
N GLY A 64 10.64 6.47 -0.46
CA GLY A 64 9.54 6.64 0.47
C GLY A 64 9.07 5.32 1.11
N PRO A 65 7.87 5.30 1.71
CA PRO A 65 7.34 4.16 2.45
C PRO A 65 7.11 2.93 1.58
N VAL A 66 7.48 1.76 2.11
CA VAL A 66 7.35 0.45 1.45
C VAL A 66 6.81 -0.59 2.44
N ALA A 67 5.74 -1.28 2.05
CA ALA A 67 5.33 -2.54 2.66
C ALA A 67 6.11 -3.68 2.00
N THR A 68 7.00 -4.32 2.74
CA THR A 68 8.01 -5.25 2.18
C THR A 68 7.42 -6.48 1.52
N ASP A 69 6.36 -7.06 2.07
CA ASP A 69 5.69 -8.22 1.49
C ASP A 69 5.06 -7.88 0.13
N VAL A 70 4.45 -6.71 0.01
CA VAL A 70 3.93 -6.21 -1.26
C VAL A 70 5.05 -5.95 -2.26
N TYR A 71 6.17 -5.38 -1.82
CA TYR A 71 7.34 -5.21 -2.66
C TYR A 71 7.83 -6.53 -3.25
N HIS A 72 7.96 -7.57 -2.42
CA HIS A 72 8.42 -8.88 -2.89
C HIS A 72 7.47 -9.55 -3.88
N CYS A 73 6.15 -9.33 -3.73
CA CYS A 73 5.15 -9.84 -4.68
C CYS A 73 5.25 -9.21 -6.07
N PHE A 74 5.58 -7.92 -6.16
CA PHE A 74 5.46 -7.17 -7.42
C PHE A 74 6.77 -6.60 -7.99
N LYS A 75 7.91 -6.72 -7.29
CA LYS A 75 9.21 -6.15 -7.71
C LYS A 75 9.64 -6.53 -9.12
N ASN A 76 9.30 -7.71 -9.60
CA ASN A 76 9.68 -8.20 -10.94
C ASN A 76 8.90 -7.54 -12.08
N HIS A 77 7.85 -6.76 -11.79
CA HIS A 77 7.09 -6.03 -12.79
C HIS A 77 7.78 -4.74 -13.25
N GLY A 78 8.83 -4.30 -12.55
CA GLY A 78 9.60 -3.11 -12.90
C GLY A 78 8.75 -1.86 -13.03
N ILE A 79 8.65 -1.32 -14.24
CA ILE A 79 7.83 -0.13 -14.57
C ILE A 79 6.53 -0.48 -15.31
N SER A 80 6.20 -1.76 -15.40
CA SER A 80 5.00 -2.21 -16.10
C SER A 80 3.74 -1.92 -15.27
N HIS A 81 2.62 -1.72 -15.97
CA HIS A 81 1.31 -1.59 -15.34
C HIS A 81 0.88 -2.90 -14.69
N LEU A 82 0.50 -2.84 -13.43
CA LEU A 82 0.00 -3.98 -12.68
C LEU A 82 -1.46 -4.27 -13.07
N LYS A 83 -1.69 -5.40 -13.72
CA LYS A 83 -3.01 -5.85 -14.18
C LYS A 83 -3.62 -6.93 -13.30
N ALA A 84 -2.78 -7.78 -12.71
CA ALA A 84 -3.20 -8.94 -11.95
C ALA A 84 -2.85 -8.81 -10.47
N THR A 85 -3.75 -9.27 -9.63
CA THR A 85 -3.52 -9.42 -8.19
C THR A 85 -2.61 -10.60 -7.90
N ALA A 86 -1.96 -10.58 -6.73
CA ALA A 86 -1.13 -11.68 -6.28
C ALA A 86 -1.88 -12.56 -5.26
N PRO A 87 -1.76 -13.89 -5.32
CA PRO A 87 -2.33 -14.77 -4.32
C PRO A 87 -1.57 -14.68 -3.00
N LYS A 88 -2.25 -14.94 -1.89
CA LYS A 88 -1.60 -15.22 -0.61
C LYS A 88 -1.01 -16.63 -0.62
N ILE A 89 0.14 -16.78 -0.01
CA ILE A 89 0.77 -18.08 0.24
C ILE A 89 0.61 -18.35 1.73
N ILE A 90 -0.05 -19.45 2.08
CA ILE A 90 -0.21 -19.90 3.45
C ILE A 90 0.39 -21.29 3.63
N GLU A 91 0.91 -21.57 4.82
CA GLU A 91 1.33 -22.93 5.19
C GLU A 91 0.13 -23.86 5.18
N ASP A 92 0.32 -25.06 4.66
CA ASP A 92 -0.71 -26.10 4.58
C ASP A 92 -0.02 -27.47 4.65
N ASP A 93 -0.02 -28.05 5.82
CA ASP A 93 0.62 -29.35 6.10
C ASP A 93 -0.01 -30.50 5.30
N GLU A 94 -1.24 -30.34 4.83
CA GLU A 94 -1.93 -31.33 4.00
C GLU A 94 -1.52 -31.20 2.51
N SER A 95 -0.90 -30.08 2.13
CA SER A 95 -0.40 -29.88 0.77
C SER A 95 0.91 -30.61 0.55
N PHE A 96 1.06 -31.24 -0.62
CA PHE A 96 2.32 -31.90 -1.04
C PHE A 96 3.54 -30.96 -0.98
N LEU A 97 3.34 -29.66 -1.21
CA LEU A 97 4.38 -28.65 -1.18
C LEU A 97 4.53 -27.93 0.17
N GLY A 98 3.73 -28.29 1.18
CA GLY A 98 3.72 -27.63 2.50
C GLY A 98 3.08 -26.25 2.49
N PHE A 99 2.51 -25.81 1.38
CA PHE A 99 1.81 -24.53 1.26
C PHE A 99 0.71 -24.59 0.20
N LYS A 100 -0.24 -23.65 0.28
CA LYS A 100 -1.24 -23.40 -0.76
C LYS A 100 -1.34 -21.93 -1.11
N LYS A 101 -1.79 -21.68 -2.34
CA LYS A 101 -2.06 -20.33 -2.84
C LYS A 101 -3.55 -20.03 -2.71
N ILE A 102 -3.89 -18.89 -2.10
CA ILE A 102 -5.25 -18.40 -1.99
C ILE A 102 -5.38 -17.20 -2.93
N PRO A 103 -6.16 -17.30 -4.02
CA PRO A 103 -6.43 -16.16 -4.91
C PRO A 103 -7.09 -15.01 -4.16
N PHE A 104 -6.79 -13.79 -4.57
CA PHE A 104 -7.48 -12.61 -4.06
C PHE A 104 -8.93 -12.58 -4.57
N THR A 105 -9.83 -12.18 -3.68
CA THR A 105 -11.19 -11.78 -4.03
C THR A 105 -11.54 -10.50 -3.29
N GLN A 106 -12.14 -9.53 -3.98
CA GLN A 106 -12.58 -8.27 -3.39
C GLN A 106 -13.68 -8.45 -2.34
N SER A 107 -14.33 -9.61 -2.33
CA SER A 107 -15.43 -9.91 -1.40
C SER A 107 -15.03 -9.82 0.07
N ILE A 108 -13.75 -9.93 0.40
CA ILE A 108 -13.27 -9.73 1.78
C ILE A 108 -13.55 -8.32 2.31
N PHE A 109 -13.78 -7.34 1.42
CA PHE A 109 -14.09 -5.95 1.75
C PHE A 109 -15.57 -5.59 1.60
N ASP A 110 -16.45 -6.52 1.18
CA ASP A 110 -17.84 -6.19 0.82
C ASP A 110 -18.62 -5.56 1.98
N GLU A 111 -18.40 -6.05 3.19
CA GLU A 111 -19.05 -5.56 4.41
C GLU A 111 -18.38 -4.28 4.99
N ASP A 112 -17.19 -3.91 4.50
CA ASP A 112 -16.43 -2.77 5.02
C ASP A 112 -16.64 -1.51 4.18
N GLN A 113 -17.78 -0.87 4.37
CA GLN A 113 -18.13 0.36 3.65
C GLN A 113 -17.16 1.51 3.95
N GLU A 114 -16.69 1.60 5.20
CA GLU A 114 -15.74 2.64 5.62
C GLU A 114 -14.40 2.50 4.91
N PHE A 115 -13.88 1.26 4.81
CA PHE A 115 -12.68 0.99 4.02
C PHE A 115 -12.88 1.39 2.55
N LYS A 116 -13.98 0.93 1.93
CA LYS A 116 -14.26 1.22 0.51
C LYS A 116 -14.37 2.72 0.23
N GLU A 117 -15.06 3.46 1.10
CA GLU A 117 -15.18 4.92 0.97
C GLU A 117 -13.82 5.61 0.97
N VAL A 118 -12.97 5.29 1.95
CA VAL A 118 -11.62 5.85 2.07
C VAL A 118 -10.74 5.41 0.90
N ALA A 119 -10.65 4.10 0.66
CA ALA A 119 -9.76 3.55 -0.36
C ALA A 119 -10.09 4.06 -1.76
N ASN A 120 -11.37 4.03 -2.15
CA ASN A 120 -11.79 4.48 -3.47
C ASN A 120 -11.45 5.95 -3.70
N LYS A 121 -11.72 6.81 -2.73
CA LYS A 121 -11.45 8.24 -2.82
C LYS A 121 -9.95 8.54 -2.93
N VAL A 122 -9.13 7.89 -2.12
CA VAL A 122 -7.67 8.01 -2.19
C VAL A 122 -7.13 7.50 -3.53
N ILE A 123 -7.57 6.33 -3.97
CA ILE A 123 -7.16 5.74 -5.26
C ILE A 123 -7.51 6.68 -6.42
N GLU A 124 -8.75 7.13 -6.50
CA GLU A 124 -9.23 8.03 -7.56
C GLU A 124 -8.50 9.37 -7.60
N THR A 125 -8.09 9.86 -6.44
CA THR A 125 -7.28 11.08 -6.34
C THR A 125 -5.85 10.84 -6.79
N LEU A 126 -5.17 9.85 -6.22
CA LEU A 126 -3.73 9.65 -6.42
C LEU A 126 -3.36 8.99 -7.74
N ILE A 127 -4.31 8.31 -8.38
CA ILE A 127 -4.07 7.70 -9.69
C ILE A 127 -3.73 8.75 -10.77
N ASN A 128 -4.13 10.00 -10.55
CA ASN A 128 -3.87 11.14 -11.43
C ASN A 128 -2.49 11.77 -11.24
N PHE A 129 -1.68 11.28 -10.31
CA PHE A 129 -0.29 11.71 -10.10
C PHE A 129 0.68 10.72 -10.73
N ARG A 130 1.87 11.17 -11.13
CA ARG A 130 2.96 10.28 -11.51
C ARG A 130 3.55 9.61 -10.28
N ALA A 131 4.17 8.44 -10.45
CA ALA A 131 4.78 7.72 -9.33
C ALA A 131 5.78 8.59 -8.55
N PHE A 132 6.63 9.35 -9.25
CA PHE A 132 7.62 10.21 -8.60
C PHE A 132 7.03 11.47 -7.95
N ASP A 133 5.89 11.98 -8.41
CA ASP A 133 5.18 13.06 -7.71
C ASP A 133 4.73 12.57 -6.32
N LEU A 134 4.26 11.33 -6.24
CA LEU A 134 3.89 10.69 -4.97
C LEU A 134 5.11 10.40 -4.08
N VAL A 135 6.25 10.04 -4.67
CA VAL A 135 7.52 9.90 -3.94
C VAL A 135 7.91 11.23 -3.28
N GLU A 136 7.87 12.33 -4.03
CA GLU A 136 8.18 13.67 -3.51
C GLU A 136 7.23 14.06 -2.37
N MET A 137 5.93 13.76 -2.49
CA MET A 137 4.97 13.99 -1.42
C MET A 137 5.37 13.28 -0.13
N THR A 138 5.82 12.02 -0.19
CA THR A 138 6.26 11.27 0.98
C THR A 138 7.60 11.76 1.53
N HIS A 139 8.50 12.26 0.67
CA HIS A 139 9.78 12.85 1.07
C HIS A 139 9.61 14.19 1.79
N ASP A 140 8.55 14.92 1.52
CA ASP A 140 8.22 16.17 2.20
C ASP A 140 7.64 15.94 3.61
N GLU A 141 7.28 14.72 3.96
CA GLU A 141 6.79 14.40 5.29
C GLU A 141 7.95 14.28 6.29
N ASP A 142 7.76 14.82 7.48
CA ASP A 142 8.78 14.78 8.55
C ASP A 142 9.19 13.36 8.90
N ALA A 143 8.26 12.41 8.83
CA ALA A 143 8.49 11.00 9.10
C ALA A 143 9.57 10.38 8.19
N TRP A 144 9.74 10.85 6.97
CA TRP A 144 10.81 10.44 6.05
C TRP A 144 12.02 11.38 6.15
N LYS A 145 11.78 12.68 6.12
CA LYS A 145 12.81 13.73 6.05
C LYS A 145 13.80 13.66 7.21
N LYS A 146 13.34 13.37 8.42
CA LYS A 146 14.18 13.20 9.61
C LYS A 146 15.19 12.05 9.48
N TYR A 147 14.87 11.05 8.67
CA TYR A 147 15.70 9.85 8.49
C TYR A 147 16.45 9.83 7.16
N GLU A 148 16.33 10.86 6.32
CA GLU A 148 16.92 10.91 4.99
C GLU A 148 18.41 10.54 4.99
N SER A 149 19.20 11.12 5.89
CA SER A 149 20.64 10.83 6.00
C SER A 149 20.93 9.36 6.31
N LEU A 150 20.13 8.73 7.18
CA LEU A 150 20.27 7.31 7.51
C LEU A 150 19.85 6.42 6.32
N ILE A 151 18.78 6.78 5.64
CA ILE A 151 18.27 6.06 4.45
C ILE A 151 19.32 6.09 3.34
N GLN A 152 19.92 7.26 3.07
CA GLN A 152 20.98 7.41 2.05
C GLN A 152 22.24 6.62 2.39
N LYS A 153 22.54 6.41 3.66
CA LYS A 153 23.64 5.54 4.12
C LYS A 153 23.31 4.05 4.04
N GLY A 154 22.09 3.69 3.64
CA GLY A 154 21.66 2.30 3.51
C GLY A 154 21.20 1.65 4.82
N THR A 155 20.87 2.44 5.86
CA THR A 155 20.28 1.90 7.09
C THR A 155 18.96 1.22 6.77
N LYS A 156 18.80 -0.01 7.29
CA LYS A 156 17.60 -0.85 7.09
C LYS A 156 16.73 -0.88 8.33
N ASP A 157 15.54 -1.46 8.19
CA ASP A 157 14.58 -1.70 9.27
C ASP A 157 14.09 -0.40 9.98
N LEU A 158 14.13 0.73 9.26
CA LEU A 158 13.54 1.99 9.71
C LEU A 158 12.04 1.95 9.45
N LYS A 159 11.26 1.66 10.48
CA LYS A 159 9.80 1.52 10.38
C LYS A 159 9.09 2.84 10.72
N TYR A 160 7.94 3.05 10.06
CA TYR A 160 7.00 4.10 10.44
C TYR A 160 6.28 3.73 11.74
N SER A 161 6.23 4.64 12.70
CA SER A 161 5.40 4.51 13.89
C SER A 161 3.94 4.89 13.59
N LYS A 162 3.00 4.49 14.46
CA LYS A 162 1.60 4.91 14.36
C LYS A 162 1.46 6.44 14.38
N GLU A 163 2.25 7.12 15.21
CA GLU A 163 2.25 8.59 15.29
C GLU A 163 2.71 9.23 13.98
N GLU A 164 3.77 8.69 13.36
CA GLU A 164 4.25 9.15 12.06
C GLU A 164 3.21 8.95 10.96
N LEU A 165 2.49 7.81 10.97
CA LEU A 165 1.39 7.56 10.03
C LEU A 165 0.22 8.53 10.22
N LEU A 166 -0.11 8.89 11.46
CA LEU A 166 -1.13 9.90 11.77
C LEU A 166 -0.76 11.30 11.28
N ASN A 167 0.53 11.60 11.19
CA ASN A 167 1.05 12.89 10.72
C ASN A 167 1.34 12.90 9.21
N ALA A 168 1.00 11.85 8.48
CA ALA A 168 1.10 11.83 7.02
C ALA A 168 0.25 12.94 6.38
N LYS A 169 0.58 13.36 5.16
CA LYS A 169 -0.19 14.36 4.43
C LYS A 169 -1.64 13.92 4.19
N ASP A 170 -2.54 14.87 4.25
CA ASP A 170 -3.91 14.69 3.78
C ASP A 170 -3.90 14.82 2.24
N VAL A 171 -4.39 13.79 1.57
CA VAL A 171 -4.38 13.71 0.10
C VAL A 171 -5.74 13.95 -0.52
N CYS A 172 -6.80 13.86 0.27
CA CYS A 172 -8.18 14.18 -0.12
C CYS A 172 -9.03 14.41 1.14
N ASP A 173 -10.16 15.07 0.96
CA ASP A 173 -11.16 15.25 2.03
C ASP A 173 -11.94 13.94 2.24
N ILE A 174 -11.84 13.35 3.44
CA ILE A 174 -12.48 12.07 3.78
C ILE A 174 -13.38 12.23 4.99
#